data_b1136d2eb53c15cb0d37e4b9ca0de67f
#
_entry.id   b1136d2eb53c15cb0d37e4b9ca0de67f
#
_cell.length_a   1.000
_cell.length_b   1.000
_cell.length_c   1.000
_cell.angle_alpha   90.00
_cell.angle_beta   90.00
_cell.angle_gamma   90.00
#
_symmetry.space_group_name_H-M   'P 1'
#
loop_
_entity.id
_entity.type
_entity.pdbx_description
1 polymer ?
#
loop_
_entity_poly.entity_id
_entity_poly.type
_entity_poly.pdbx_seq_one_letter_code
_entity_poly.pdbx_strand_id
1 'polypeptide(L)'
;VRKVYYFASDSTAESTMIPPSNEERLNADMAAAQSVLDDLIQVGERVCLNASFTASSSENTINDYFRDMLSFKGYNEVKDQTRHGISASGKDAAEVDILLTKAGREIAIFEGLKLDSVSTVYIDAHIDKAIVNYNALGTATFLVAYVNSADFESFWKRYSDHVRQYDFPLQIKRPFNVLPYPNAAARVATLILTRDGFDFPVYFIAFKIS
;
A
#
# COMPACT_ATOMS: atom_id res chain seq x y z
N VAL A 1 -9.71 4.77 -13.69
CA VAL A 1 -8.65 4.42 -14.68
C VAL A 1 -9.32 4.28 -16.04
N ARG A 2 -9.00 5.15 -17.00
CA ARG A 2 -9.42 4.97 -18.39
C ARG A 2 -8.67 3.75 -18.92
N LYS A 3 -9.37 2.68 -19.31
CA LYS A 3 -8.77 1.65 -20.13
C LYS A 3 -8.38 2.31 -21.45
N VAL A 4 -7.08 2.41 -21.72
CA VAL A 4 -6.57 2.91 -23.00
C VAL A 4 -6.58 1.72 -23.94
N TYR A 5 -7.39 1.78 -24.97
CA TYR A 5 -7.40 0.80 -26.04
C TYR A 5 -6.71 1.44 -27.25
N TYR A 6 -5.75 0.73 -27.82
CA TYR A 6 -5.14 1.12 -29.09
C TYR A 6 -5.92 0.48 -30.25
N PHE A 7 -6.26 1.28 -31.22
CA PHE A 7 -6.86 0.80 -32.46
C PHE A 7 -5.77 0.74 -33.51
N ALA A 8 -5.58 -0.41 -34.14
CA ALA A 8 -4.77 -0.50 -35.37
C ALA A 8 -5.58 0.09 -36.53
N SER A 9 -5.08 1.19 -37.12
CA SER A 9 -5.70 1.84 -38.26
C SER A 9 -5.23 1.14 -39.54
N ASP A 10 -5.93 0.11 -39.97
CA ASP A 10 -5.85 -0.35 -41.34
C ASP A 10 -7.24 -0.27 -41.97
N SER A 11 -7.33 0.37 -43.12
CA SER A 11 -8.57 0.90 -43.72
C SER A 11 -9.54 -0.13 -44.26
N THR A 12 -9.36 -1.41 -43.96
CA THR A 12 -10.24 -2.51 -44.39
C THR A 12 -10.43 -3.63 -43.35
N ALA A 13 -9.88 -3.50 -42.15
CA ALA A 13 -10.01 -4.49 -41.10
C ALA A 13 -11.01 -4.02 -40.03
N GLU A 14 -11.85 -4.90 -39.53
CA GLU A 14 -12.57 -4.72 -38.26
C GLU A 14 -11.57 -4.25 -37.22
N SER A 15 -11.86 -3.12 -36.55
CA SER A 15 -10.99 -2.58 -35.51
C SER A 15 -10.93 -3.57 -34.35
N THR A 16 -9.92 -4.39 -34.31
CA THR A 16 -9.65 -5.31 -33.20
C THR A 16 -9.07 -4.51 -32.02
N MET A 17 -9.79 -4.50 -30.91
CA MET A 17 -9.26 -3.97 -29.66
C MET A 17 -8.12 -4.87 -29.17
N ILE A 18 -6.90 -4.36 -29.19
CA ILE A 18 -5.74 -5.05 -28.63
C ILE A 18 -5.71 -4.72 -27.13
N PRO A 19 -5.84 -5.71 -26.25
CA PRO A 19 -5.71 -5.45 -24.81
C PRO A 19 -4.28 -4.98 -24.50
N PRO A 20 -4.10 -4.09 -23.47
CA PRO A 20 -2.76 -3.68 -23.07
C PRO A 20 -1.94 -4.89 -22.61
N SER A 21 -0.65 -4.87 -22.89
CA SER A 21 0.30 -5.84 -22.35
C SER A 21 0.32 -5.77 -20.81
N ASN A 22 0.81 -6.83 -20.16
CA ASN A 22 0.96 -6.85 -18.71
C ASN A 22 1.84 -5.69 -18.20
N GLU A 23 2.88 -5.31 -18.95
CA GLU A 23 3.77 -4.20 -18.58
C GLU A 23 3.06 -2.84 -18.72
N GLU A 24 2.29 -2.61 -19.79
CA GLU A 24 1.50 -1.37 -19.94
C GLU A 24 0.45 -1.24 -18.84
N ARG A 25 -0.21 -2.34 -18.50
CA ARG A 25 -1.16 -2.39 -17.39
C ARG A 25 -0.48 -2.07 -16.07
N LEU A 26 0.66 -2.73 -15.75
CA LEU A 26 1.42 -2.47 -14.54
C LEU A 26 1.84 -1.00 -14.45
N ASN A 27 2.32 -0.41 -15.54
CA ASN A 27 2.71 1.01 -15.58
C ASN A 27 1.51 1.94 -15.30
N ALA A 28 0.33 1.62 -15.82
CA ALA A 28 -0.90 2.37 -15.53
C ALA A 28 -1.34 2.22 -14.07
N ASP A 29 -1.25 1.02 -13.51
CA ASP A 29 -1.56 0.75 -12.10
C ASP A 29 -0.55 1.46 -11.17
N MET A 30 0.74 1.48 -11.52
CA MET A 30 1.77 2.22 -10.79
C MET A 30 1.53 3.73 -10.84
N ALA A 31 1.11 4.28 -11.97
CA ALA A 31 0.77 5.70 -12.08
C ALA A 31 -0.46 6.06 -11.22
N ALA A 32 -1.46 5.18 -11.15
CA ALA A 32 -2.60 5.35 -10.25
C ALA A 32 -2.18 5.24 -8.77
N ALA A 33 -1.34 4.26 -8.44
CA ALA A 33 -0.80 4.07 -7.10
C ALA A 33 0.08 5.25 -6.66
N GLN A 34 0.82 5.90 -7.58
CA GLN A 34 1.60 7.10 -7.28
C GLN A 34 0.71 8.24 -6.77
N SER A 35 -0.47 8.44 -7.36
CA SER A 35 -1.42 9.44 -6.86
C SER A 35 -1.89 9.16 -5.43
N VAL A 36 -2.12 7.87 -5.11
CA VAL A 36 -2.45 7.46 -3.74
C VAL A 36 -1.27 7.68 -2.80
N LEU A 37 -0.05 7.32 -3.23
CA LEU A 37 1.17 7.53 -2.45
C LEU A 37 1.37 9.02 -2.11
N ASP A 38 1.19 9.91 -3.07
CA ASP A 38 1.33 11.36 -2.87
C ASP A 38 0.31 11.87 -1.82
N ASP A 39 -0.91 11.36 -1.88
CA ASP A 39 -1.95 11.70 -0.91
C ASP A 39 -1.63 11.13 0.49
N LEU A 40 -1.13 9.89 0.57
CA LEU A 40 -0.70 9.28 1.83
C LEU A 40 0.47 10.03 2.46
N ILE A 41 1.44 10.47 1.65
CA ILE A 41 2.56 11.30 2.13
C ILE A 41 2.05 12.61 2.72
N GLN A 42 1.15 13.32 2.04
CA GLN A 42 0.57 14.58 2.55
C GLN A 42 -0.19 14.39 3.87
N VAL A 43 -0.93 13.29 4.02
CA VAL A 43 -1.63 12.97 5.28
C VAL A 43 -0.62 12.62 6.37
N GLY A 44 0.38 11.78 6.07
CA GLY A 44 1.43 11.40 7.00
C GLY A 44 2.27 12.57 7.50
N GLU A 45 2.57 13.55 6.63
CA GLU A 45 3.22 14.80 7.03
C GLU A 45 2.41 15.55 8.09
N ARG A 46 1.09 15.60 7.94
CA ARG A 46 0.20 16.23 8.94
C ARG A 46 0.22 15.47 10.26
N VAL A 47 0.27 14.14 10.22
CA VAL A 47 0.45 13.32 11.44
C VAL A 47 1.78 13.65 12.13
N CYS A 48 2.88 13.72 11.39
CA CYS A 48 4.19 14.05 11.93
C CYS A 48 4.27 15.45 12.56
N LEU A 49 3.51 16.40 12.03
CA LEU A 49 3.49 17.81 12.49
C LEU A 49 2.46 18.06 13.61
N ASN A 50 1.56 17.12 13.87
CA ASN A 50 0.48 17.30 14.83
C ASN A 50 0.87 16.74 16.21
N ALA A 51 1.05 17.63 17.16
CA ALA A 51 1.41 17.28 18.55
C ALA A 51 0.37 16.37 19.28
N SER A 52 -0.81 16.18 18.69
CA SER A 52 -1.80 15.23 19.22
C SER A 52 -1.44 13.76 18.95
N PHE A 53 -0.57 13.50 17.97
CA PHE A 53 -0.08 12.17 17.68
C PHE A 53 1.29 11.97 18.33
N THR A 54 1.31 11.12 19.34
CA THR A 54 2.48 10.85 20.15
C THR A 54 2.75 9.35 20.28
N ALA A 55 3.80 8.99 20.96
CA ALA A 55 4.10 7.61 21.33
C ALA A 55 2.91 6.87 22.00
N SER A 56 2.03 7.60 22.70
CA SER A 56 0.86 7.03 23.38
C SER A 56 -0.38 6.88 22.47
N SER A 57 -0.38 7.48 21.28
CA SER A 57 -1.49 7.34 20.35
C SER A 57 -1.61 5.88 19.90
N SER A 58 -2.84 5.35 19.88
CA SER A 58 -3.07 4.01 19.36
C SER A 58 -2.94 3.99 17.82
N GLU A 59 -2.63 2.83 17.27
CA GLU A 59 -2.63 2.60 15.83
C GLU A 59 -3.99 2.97 15.21
N ASN A 60 -5.08 2.50 15.83
CA ASN A 60 -6.44 2.80 15.36
C ASN A 60 -6.72 4.30 15.31
N THR A 61 -6.26 5.09 16.29
CA THR A 61 -6.44 6.54 16.30
C THR A 61 -5.75 7.20 15.09
N ILE A 62 -4.57 6.70 14.71
CA ILE A 62 -3.84 7.21 13.56
C ILE A 62 -4.50 6.73 12.24
N ASN A 63 -4.93 5.46 12.20
CA ASN A 63 -5.67 4.91 11.05
C ASN A 63 -6.98 5.68 10.81
N ASP A 64 -7.74 6.02 11.88
CA ASP A 64 -8.95 6.83 11.77
C ASP A 64 -8.66 8.21 11.17
N TYR A 65 -7.56 8.83 11.58
CA TYR A 65 -7.16 10.13 11.00
C TYR A 65 -6.80 10.00 9.51
N PHE A 66 -6.06 8.96 9.12
CA PHE A 66 -5.79 8.69 7.70
C PHE A 66 -7.08 8.49 6.92
N ARG A 67 -8.01 7.70 7.45
CA ARG A 67 -9.33 7.44 6.85
C ARG A 67 -10.11 8.72 6.60
N ASP A 68 -10.23 9.56 7.62
CA ASP A 68 -10.96 10.83 7.52
C ASP A 68 -10.32 11.75 6.48
N MET A 69 -9.00 11.93 6.53
CA MET A 69 -8.28 12.80 5.60
C MET A 69 -8.35 12.29 4.15
N LEU A 70 -8.27 10.98 3.92
CA LEU A 70 -8.41 10.40 2.59
C LEU A 70 -9.84 10.53 2.05
N SER A 71 -10.85 10.45 2.93
CA SER A 71 -12.24 10.74 2.55
C SER A 71 -12.41 12.17 2.03
N PHE A 72 -11.78 13.17 2.68
CA PHE A 72 -11.78 14.55 2.19
C PHE A 72 -11.06 14.71 0.84
N LYS A 73 -10.13 13.82 0.50
CA LYS A 73 -9.45 13.78 -0.80
C LYS A 73 -10.27 13.06 -1.89
N GLY A 74 -11.48 12.62 -1.56
CA GLY A 74 -12.40 11.99 -2.50
C GLY A 74 -12.22 10.48 -2.67
N TYR A 75 -11.50 9.84 -1.74
CA TYR A 75 -11.53 8.39 -1.65
C TYR A 75 -12.78 7.96 -0.88
N ASN A 76 -13.46 6.96 -1.40
CA ASN A 76 -14.53 6.32 -0.67
C ASN A 76 -13.93 5.13 0.06
N GLU A 77 -14.14 5.08 1.37
CA GLU A 77 -13.90 3.86 2.12
C GLU A 77 -15.13 2.96 1.95
N VAL A 78 -14.90 1.69 1.68
CA VAL A 78 -15.93 0.69 1.95
C VAL A 78 -15.93 0.50 3.47
N LYS A 79 -16.79 1.27 4.14
CA LYS A 79 -17.11 1.03 5.55
C LYS A 79 -17.88 -0.28 5.60
N ASP A 80 -17.26 -1.23 5.95
CA ASP A 80 -17.63 -2.43 6.66
C ASP A 80 -16.42 -3.33 6.52
N GLN A 81 -15.88 -3.74 7.63
CA GLN A 81 -15.24 -5.02 7.77
C GLN A 81 -15.49 -5.90 6.54
N THR A 82 -15.08 -5.36 5.37
CA THR A 82 -15.31 -6.06 4.11
C THR A 82 -14.41 -7.26 4.19
N ARG A 83 -15.05 -8.39 4.40
CA ARG A 83 -14.45 -9.71 4.50
C ARG A 83 -13.72 -10.05 3.21
N HIS A 84 -12.55 -9.42 3.02
CA HIS A 84 -11.65 -9.73 1.93
C HIS A 84 -10.71 -10.85 2.37
N GLY A 85 -11.03 -12.04 1.93
CA GLY A 85 -10.20 -13.20 2.17
C GLY A 85 -10.65 -14.11 3.31
N ILE A 86 -10.01 -15.27 3.38
CA ILE A 86 -10.22 -16.27 4.43
C ILE A 86 -9.08 -16.11 5.42
N SER A 87 -9.40 -15.85 6.70
CA SER A 87 -8.36 -15.92 7.74
C SER A 87 -7.70 -17.30 7.72
N ALA A 88 -6.43 -17.39 8.07
CA ALA A 88 -5.72 -18.66 8.14
C ALA A 88 -6.40 -19.70 9.06
N SER A 89 -7.27 -19.24 9.96
CA SER A 89 -8.09 -20.09 10.83
C SER A 89 -9.47 -20.47 10.24
N GLY A 90 -9.87 -19.88 9.12
CA GLY A 90 -11.15 -20.16 8.45
C GLY A 90 -12.40 -19.70 9.23
N LYS A 91 -12.26 -19.00 10.35
CA LYS A 91 -13.37 -18.69 11.25
C LYS A 91 -13.83 -17.24 11.23
N ASP A 92 -12.92 -16.31 10.92
CA ASP A 92 -13.26 -14.88 10.86
C ASP A 92 -12.70 -14.29 9.59
N ALA A 93 -13.46 -13.42 8.94
CA ALA A 93 -12.95 -12.67 7.82
C ALA A 93 -11.88 -11.70 8.33
N ALA A 94 -10.76 -11.67 7.64
CA ALA A 94 -9.69 -10.75 7.94
C ALA A 94 -10.17 -9.30 7.66
N GLU A 95 -9.94 -8.37 8.58
CA GLU A 95 -10.28 -6.95 8.44
C GLU A 95 -9.10 -6.20 7.81
N VAL A 96 -9.37 -5.51 6.71
CA VAL A 96 -8.46 -4.51 6.12
C VAL A 96 -8.55 -3.25 6.97
N ASP A 97 -7.42 -2.62 7.32
CA ASP A 97 -7.45 -1.38 8.08
C ASP A 97 -8.17 -0.26 7.30
N ILE A 98 -7.82 -0.07 6.02
CA ILE A 98 -8.52 0.84 5.11
C ILE A 98 -8.49 0.28 3.69
N LEU A 99 -9.67 0.09 3.08
CA LEU A 99 -9.81 -0.21 1.67
C LEU A 99 -10.21 1.06 0.92
N LEU A 100 -9.31 1.57 0.09
CA LEU A 100 -9.57 2.76 -0.71
C LEU A 100 -10.27 2.38 -2.01
N THR A 101 -11.43 2.99 -2.25
CA THR A 101 -12.18 2.82 -3.49
C THR A 101 -12.39 4.16 -4.18
N LYS A 102 -12.52 4.14 -5.50
CA LYS A 102 -12.89 5.31 -6.30
C LYS A 102 -13.80 4.87 -7.43
N ALA A 103 -14.93 5.53 -7.59
CA ALA A 103 -15.96 5.16 -8.57
C ALA A 103 -16.37 3.66 -8.48
N GLY A 104 -16.52 3.16 -7.25
CA GLY A 104 -16.93 1.78 -6.98
C GLY A 104 -15.87 0.71 -7.29
N ARG A 105 -14.62 1.11 -7.50
CA ARG A 105 -13.49 0.18 -7.75
C ARG A 105 -12.49 0.27 -6.61
N GLU A 106 -11.99 -0.86 -6.19
CA GLU A 106 -10.86 -0.98 -5.30
C GLU A 106 -9.60 -0.45 -6.00
N ILE A 107 -8.88 0.48 -5.37
CA ILE A 107 -7.67 1.10 -5.93
C ILE A 107 -6.45 0.95 -5.05
N ALA A 108 -6.62 0.80 -3.74
CA ALA A 108 -5.53 0.59 -2.81
C ALA A 108 -5.98 -0.11 -1.54
N ILE A 109 -5.11 -0.95 -1.01
CA ILE A 109 -5.19 -1.53 0.34
C ILE A 109 -4.19 -0.77 1.21
N PHE A 110 -4.63 -0.33 2.36
CA PHE A 110 -3.79 0.31 3.37
C PHE A 110 -3.78 -0.55 4.63
N GLU A 111 -2.59 -0.82 5.14
CA GLU A 111 -2.35 -1.53 6.40
C GLU A 111 -1.43 -0.70 7.28
N GLY A 112 -1.91 -0.29 8.46
CA GLY A 112 -1.18 0.50 9.42
C GLY A 112 -0.35 -0.36 10.36
N LEU A 113 0.82 0.14 10.80
CA LEU A 113 1.67 -0.53 11.78
C LEU A 113 2.24 0.50 12.74
N LYS A 114 2.00 0.34 14.04
CA LYS A 114 2.67 1.17 15.05
C LYS A 114 3.93 0.50 15.54
N LEU A 115 5.09 1.15 15.37
CA LEU A 115 6.40 0.57 15.64
C LEU A 115 7.27 1.49 16.54
N ASP A 116 7.61 1.01 17.73
CA ASP A 116 8.64 1.63 18.57
C ASP A 116 10.04 1.07 18.26
N SER A 117 10.09 -0.12 17.68
CA SER A 117 11.30 -0.81 17.23
C SER A 117 10.98 -1.77 16.09
N VAL A 118 12.00 -2.30 15.43
CA VAL A 118 11.82 -3.32 14.38
C VAL A 118 11.47 -4.65 15.04
N SER A 119 10.16 -4.95 15.09
CA SER A 119 9.63 -6.24 15.53
C SER A 119 9.34 -7.11 14.30
N THR A 120 10.24 -8.02 13.99
CA THR A 120 10.18 -8.84 12.76
C THR A 120 8.88 -9.64 12.68
N VAL A 121 8.52 -10.36 13.75
CA VAL A 121 7.29 -11.17 13.80
C VAL A 121 6.03 -10.33 13.56
N TYR A 122 5.98 -9.12 14.10
CA TYR A 122 4.84 -8.22 13.94
C TYR A 122 4.77 -7.68 12.51
N ILE A 123 5.92 -7.27 11.95
CA ILE A 123 6.02 -6.78 10.57
C ILE A 123 5.61 -7.88 9.58
N ASP A 124 6.12 -9.10 9.77
CA ASP A 124 5.83 -10.25 8.91
C ASP A 124 4.34 -10.58 8.91
N ALA A 125 3.71 -10.57 10.09
CA ALA A 125 2.27 -10.82 10.21
C ALA A 125 1.43 -9.77 9.45
N HIS A 126 1.82 -8.48 9.46
CA HIS A 126 1.12 -7.43 8.70
C HIS A 126 1.39 -7.52 7.19
N ILE A 127 2.61 -7.91 6.79
CA ILE A 127 2.91 -8.18 5.37
C ILE A 127 2.02 -9.32 4.87
N ASP A 128 1.96 -10.46 5.57
CA ASP A 128 1.12 -11.59 5.20
C ASP A 128 -0.35 -11.22 5.15
N LYS A 129 -0.82 -10.50 6.17
CA LYS A 129 -2.19 -10.01 6.26
C LYS A 129 -2.55 -9.17 5.03
N ALA A 130 -1.72 -8.17 4.69
CA ALA A 130 -1.97 -7.23 3.61
C ALA A 130 -1.88 -7.88 2.22
N ILE A 131 -0.88 -8.73 1.97
CA ILE A 131 -0.63 -9.27 0.63
C ILE A 131 -1.26 -10.65 0.38
N VAL A 132 -1.45 -11.49 1.41
CA VAL A 132 -2.02 -12.83 1.25
C VAL A 132 -3.52 -12.82 1.52
N ASN A 133 -3.92 -12.28 2.69
CA ASN A 133 -5.28 -12.43 3.17
C ASN A 133 -6.24 -11.42 2.54
N TYR A 134 -5.78 -10.19 2.28
CA TYR A 134 -6.64 -9.12 1.80
C TYR A 134 -6.57 -8.88 0.29
N ASN A 135 -5.44 -9.17 -0.32
CA ASN A 135 -5.18 -8.78 -1.70
C ASN A 135 -5.47 -9.90 -2.71
N ALA A 136 -6.74 -10.31 -2.81
CA ALA A 136 -7.15 -11.31 -3.79
C ALA A 136 -7.06 -10.81 -5.25
N LEU A 137 -7.18 -9.49 -5.46
CA LEU A 137 -7.27 -8.89 -6.80
C LEU A 137 -5.93 -8.39 -7.35
N GLY A 138 -4.85 -8.44 -6.57
CA GLY A 138 -3.57 -7.81 -6.97
C GLY A 138 -3.66 -6.28 -6.96
N THR A 139 -4.32 -5.71 -5.94
CA THR A 139 -4.48 -4.27 -5.76
C THR A 139 -3.19 -3.68 -5.20
N ALA A 140 -2.87 -2.42 -5.57
CA ALA A 140 -1.76 -1.68 -4.97
C ALA A 140 -1.87 -1.68 -3.43
N THR A 141 -0.82 -2.09 -2.74
CA THR A 141 -0.84 -2.27 -1.28
C THR A 141 0.15 -1.33 -0.61
N PHE A 142 -0.28 -0.68 0.47
CA PHE A 142 0.51 0.27 1.24
C PHE A 142 0.60 -0.20 2.70
N LEU A 143 1.81 -0.59 3.12
CA LEU A 143 2.12 -0.85 4.52
C LEU A 143 2.71 0.43 5.13
N VAL A 144 2.00 1.02 6.06
CA VAL A 144 2.28 2.35 6.60
C VAL A 144 2.68 2.27 8.07
N ALA A 145 3.97 2.40 8.35
CA ALA A 145 4.52 2.34 9.68
C ALA A 145 4.51 3.72 10.36
N TYR A 146 3.91 3.80 11.53
CA TYR A 146 3.98 4.94 12.47
C TYR A 146 5.10 4.69 13.46
N VAL A 147 6.21 5.39 13.28
CA VAL A 147 7.47 5.08 13.96
C VAL A 147 7.75 6.06 15.08
N ASN A 148 7.74 5.55 16.31
CA ASN A 148 8.22 6.27 17.48
C ASN A 148 9.65 5.81 17.81
N SER A 149 10.64 6.40 17.16
CA SER A 149 12.05 6.08 17.39
C SER A 149 12.89 7.35 17.42
N ALA A 150 13.76 7.46 18.43
CA ALA A 150 14.70 8.58 18.55
C ALA A 150 15.66 8.62 17.35
N ASP A 151 16.11 7.46 16.87
CA ASP A 151 16.95 7.31 15.67
C ASP A 151 16.15 6.69 14.52
N PHE A 152 15.44 7.55 13.78
CA PHE A 152 14.59 7.15 12.67
C PHE A 152 15.38 6.58 11.49
N GLU A 153 16.60 7.08 11.26
CA GLU A 153 17.44 6.59 10.17
C GLU A 153 17.93 5.16 10.43
N SER A 154 18.42 4.89 11.64
CA SER A 154 18.80 3.53 12.04
C SER A 154 17.60 2.58 12.08
N PHE A 155 16.42 3.09 12.47
CA PHE A 155 15.18 2.32 12.39
C PHE A 155 14.89 1.93 10.94
N TRP A 156 14.85 2.91 10.02
CA TRP A 156 14.54 2.68 8.62
C TRP A 156 15.51 1.71 7.95
N LYS A 157 16.80 1.84 8.25
CA LYS A 157 17.80 0.89 7.74
C LYS A 157 17.48 -0.55 8.17
N ARG A 158 17.26 -0.79 9.47
CA ARG A 158 16.95 -2.12 9.99
C ARG A 158 15.62 -2.66 9.44
N TYR A 159 14.61 -1.81 9.35
CA TYR A 159 13.31 -2.15 8.76
C TYR A 159 13.47 -2.57 7.30
N SER A 160 14.16 -1.77 6.51
CA SER A 160 14.42 -2.06 5.09
C SER A 160 15.25 -3.33 4.89
N ASP A 161 16.25 -3.56 5.74
CA ASP A 161 17.07 -4.77 5.68
C ASP A 161 16.24 -6.01 6.03
N HIS A 162 15.33 -5.92 6.98
CA HIS A 162 14.40 -6.99 7.32
C HIS A 162 13.44 -7.29 6.15
N VAL A 163 12.78 -6.28 5.59
CA VAL A 163 11.85 -6.48 4.47
C VAL A 163 12.54 -7.05 3.22
N ARG A 164 13.80 -6.68 2.96
CA ARG A 164 14.58 -7.28 1.85
C ARG A 164 14.86 -8.75 2.03
N GLN A 165 14.97 -9.22 3.28
CA GLN A 165 15.26 -10.60 3.64
C GLN A 165 14.01 -11.44 3.88
N TYR A 166 12.84 -10.77 3.90
CA TYR A 166 11.58 -11.46 4.12
C TYR A 166 11.27 -12.40 2.94
N ASP A 167 10.88 -13.63 3.26
CA ASP A 167 10.51 -14.66 2.28
C ASP A 167 9.05 -14.45 1.85
N PHE A 168 8.87 -13.61 0.83
CA PHE A 168 7.53 -13.29 0.34
C PHE A 168 6.82 -14.54 -0.19
N PRO A 169 5.58 -14.79 0.22
CA PRO A 169 4.80 -15.95 -0.25
C PRO A 169 4.35 -15.83 -1.72
N LEU A 170 4.60 -14.69 -2.36
CA LEU A 170 4.34 -14.42 -3.77
C LEU A 170 5.65 -14.15 -4.52
N GLN A 171 5.67 -14.44 -5.81
CA GLN A 171 6.83 -14.20 -6.65
C GLN A 171 7.18 -12.70 -6.69
N ILE A 172 8.45 -12.37 -6.44
CA ILE A 172 8.96 -11.01 -6.61
C ILE A 172 9.26 -10.76 -8.10
N LYS A 173 8.54 -9.83 -8.71
CA LYS A 173 8.76 -9.37 -10.09
C LYS A 173 9.87 -8.31 -10.17
N ARG A 174 9.82 -7.34 -9.26
CA ARG A 174 10.86 -6.31 -9.08
C ARG A 174 11.24 -6.24 -7.61
N PRO A 175 12.54 -6.30 -7.28
CA PRO A 175 13.00 -6.37 -5.90
C PRO A 175 12.70 -5.07 -5.14
N PHE A 176 12.80 -5.17 -3.81
CA PHE A 176 12.67 -4.03 -2.90
C PHE A 176 13.66 -2.92 -3.26
N ASN A 177 13.13 -1.73 -3.49
CA ASN A 177 13.87 -0.54 -3.87
C ASN A 177 13.43 0.65 -3.02
N VAL A 178 14.40 1.31 -2.38
CA VAL A 178 14.16 2.55 -1.62
C VAL A 178 14.02 3.70 -2.60
N LEU A 179 12.94 4.46 -2.44
CA LEU A 179 12.67 5.66 -3.24
C LEU A 179 13.33 6.90 -2.61
N PRO A 180 13.49 8.00 -3.36
CA PRO A 180 13.92 9.25 -2.78
C PRO A 180 13.03 9.67 -1.61
N TYR A 181 13.64 10.16 -0.53
CA TYR A 181 12.90 10.55 0.66
C TYR A 181 12.07 11.81 0.40
N PRO A 182 10.77 11.80 0.69
CA PRO A 182 9.94 12.99 0.50
C PRO A 182 10.37 14.15 1.40
N ASN A 183 10.79 13.81 2.64
CA ASN A 183 11.26 14.76 3.67
C ASN A 183 12.00 14.02 4.81
N ALA A 184 12.39 14.75 5.85
CA ALA A 184 13.11 14.17 6.99
C ALA A 184 12.29 13.19 7.84
N ALA A 185 10.95 13.29 7.83
CA ALA A 185 10.05 12.49 8.66
C ALA A 185 9.39 11.33 7.91
N ALA A 186 9.64 11.18 6.60
CA ALA A 186 9.06 10.12 5.78
C ALA A 186 10.11 9.32 5.03
N ARG A 187 9.86 8.02 4.92
CA ARG A 187 10.65 7.06 4.13
C ARG A 187 9.72 6.23 3.27
N VAL A 188 10.15 5.91 2.07
CA VAL A 188 9.36 5.13 1.12
C VAL A 188 10.23 4.10 0.43
N ALA A 189 9.70 2.91 0.27
CA ALA A 189 10.26 1.88 -0.60
C ALA A 189 9.13 1.14 -1.32
N THR A 190 9.47 0.45 -2.41
CA THR A 190 8.50 -0.32 -3.19
C THR A 190 9.12 -1.61 -3.68
N LEU A 191 8.28 -2.60 -3.93
CA LEU A 191 8.59 -3.80 -4.70
C LEU A 191 7.37 -4.16 -5.56
N ILE A 192 7.54 -5.03 -6.54
CA ILE A 192 6.45 -5.56 -7.35
C ILE A 192 6.33 -7.05 -7.09
N LEU A 193 5.13 -7.48 -6.73
CA LEU A 193 4.78 -8.89 -6.59
C LEU A 193 3.93 -9.36 -7.76
N THR A 194 3.92 -10.68 -7.99
CA THR A 194 3.07 -11.34 -8.97
C THR A 194 2.16 -12.33 -8.27
N ARG A 195 0.85 -12.19 -8.48
CA ARG A 195 -0.19 -13.15 -8.07
C ARG A 195 -0.87 -13.71 -9.33
N ASP A 196 -0.80 -15.00 -9.55
CA ASP A 196 -1.46 -15.68 -10.68
C ASP A 196 -1.19 -15.02 -12.05
N GLY A 197 0.06 -14.57 -12.26
CA GLY A 197 0.48 -13.87 -13.47
C GLY A 197 0.11 -12.38 -13.51
N PHE A 198 -0.50 -11.84 -12.45
CA PHE A 198 -0.88 -10.45 -12.34
C PHE A 198 0.12 -9.70 -11.43
N ASP A 199 0.82 -8.71 -11.99
CA ASP A 199 1.81 -7.91 -11.28
C ASP A 199 1.16 -6.71 -10.57
N PHE A 200 1.54 -6.44 -9.32
CA PHE A 200 1.02 -5.32 -8.53
C PHE A 200 2.08 -4.71 -7.60
N PRO A 201 2.02 -3.38 -7.34
CA PRO A 201 2.97 -2.71 -6.47
C PRO A 201 2.62 -2.88 -4.99
N VAL A 202 3.66 -3.05 -4.17
CA VAL A 202 3.59 -2.96 -2.72
C VAL A 202 4.53 -1.85 -2.27
N TYR A 203 4.00 -0.92 -1.48
CA TYR A 203 4.74 0.21 -0.91
C TYR A 203 4.92 0.02 0.59
N PHE A 204 6.11 0.32 1.05
CA PHE A 204 6.47 0.37 2.47
C PHE A 204 6.76 1.83 2.81
N ILE A 205 5.97 2.39 3.68
CA ILE A 205 6.08 3.79 4.09
C ILE A 205 6.36 3.82 5.59
N ALA A 206 7.25 4.70 6.02
CA ALA A 206 7.46 4.95 7.44
C ALA A 206 7.36 6.45 7.72
N PHE A 207 6.55 6.83 8.71
CA PHE A 207 6.41 8.19 9.21
C PHE A 207 6.95 8.27 10.64
N LYS A 208 7.83 9.24 10.89
CA LYS A 208 8.31 9.54 12.24
C LYS A 208 7.23 10.29 13.02
N ILE A 209 6.67 9.64 14.03
CA ILE A 209 5.78 10.31 15.01
C ILE A 209 6.58 10.72 16.24
N SER A 210 6.18 11.82 16.88
CA SER A 210 6.91 12.42 18.01
C SER A 210 6.60 11.73 19.33
#